data_0c3b016b1b55c53f84219d5fc43d41b1
#
_entry.id   0c3b016b1b55c53f84219d5fc43d41b1
#
_cell.length_a   1.000
_cell.length_b   1.000
_cell.length_c   1.000
_cell.angle_alpha   90.00
_cell.angle_beta   90.00
_cell.angle_gamma   90.00
#
_symmetry.space_group_name_H-M   'P 1'
#
loop_
_entity.id
_entity.type
_entity.pdbx_description
1 polymer ?
#
loop_
_entity_poly.entity_id
_entity_poly.type
_entity_poly.pdbx_seq_one_letter_code
_entity_poly.pdbx_strand_id
1 'polypeptide(L)'
;YLGTSGQKFEDGIVVAHVALPESQLASIEIVNIFEPGDGDTLRFTETSFEVGDCLVNGEKTNLAAYVKAKGLDHGQLPLVGDFGGAHINASIQPVDGAAGKVVLYAPVFTGVDYHFAKPVADYGASFRERLAGYPTDGVGFSCNCILNFLFGGLEGQKIGELYGPVTFGEIGYQLLNQTLVVLRIQ
;
A
#
# COMPACT_ATOMS: atom_id res chain seq x y z
N TYR A 1 18.46 -4.85 -13.07
CA TYR A 1 18.98 -5.27 -14.39
C TYR A 1 18.66 -4.21 -15.44
N LEU A 2 19.63 -3.83 -16.26
CA LEU A 2 19.39 -3.06 -17.48
C LEU A 2 18.97 -4.03 -18.59
N GLY A 3 17.76 -3.88 -19.13
CA GLY A 3 17.22 -4.78 -20.13
C GLY A 3 18.06 -4.89 -21.41
N THR A 4 18.76 -3.82 -21.78
CA THR A 4 19.60 -3.76 -22.98
C THR A 4 20.96 -4.45 -22.83
N SER A 5 21.49 -4.54 -21.60
CA SER A 5 22.83 -5.12 -21.36
C SER A 5 22.80 -6.33 -20.43
N GLY A 6 21.69 -6.64 -19.77
CA GLY A 6 21.61 -7.66 -18.74
C GLY A 6 22.43 -7.36 -17.49
N GLN A 7 23.00 -6.17 -17.39
CA GLN A 7 23.88 -5.77 -16.30
C GLN A 7 23.09 -5.63 -14.98
N LYS A 8 23.54 -6.31 -13.94
CA LYS A 8 23.07 -6.13 -12.57
C LYS A 8 23.92 -5.04 -11.90
N PHE A 9 23.27 -4.14 -11.17
CA PHE A 9 23.93 -3.14 -10.34
C PHE A 9 23.15 -2.97 -9.04
N GLU A 10 23.85 -2.49 -8.03
CA GLU A 10 23.33 -2.06 -6.73
C GLU A 10 23.50 -0.53 -6.63
N ASP A 11 22.78 0.12 -5.76
CA ASP A 11 22.82 1.59 -5.55
C ASP A 11 22.56 2.40 -6.83
N GLY A 12 21.54 2.00 -7.58
CA GLY A 12 21.16 2.65 -8.82
C GLY A 12 19.65 2.76 -9.03
N ILE A 13 19.28 3.58 -9.98
CA ILE A 13 17.88 3.76 -10.41
C ILE A 13 17.78 3.37 -11.88
N VAL A 14 16.74 2.61 -12.22
CA VAL A 14 16.34 2.36 -13.61
C VAL A 14 15.17 3.28 -13.94
N VAL A 15 15.33 4.07 -15.00
CA VAL A 15 14.30 4.99 -15.47
C VAL A 15 13.92 4.59 -16.89
N ALA A 16 12.63 4.42 -17.14
CA ALA A 16 12.05 4.31 -18.47
C ALA A 16 11.40 5.65 -18.81
N HIS A 17 11.90 6.32 -19.85
CA HIS A 17 11.26 7.54 -20.37
C HIS A 17 10.47 7.15 -21.61
N VAL A 18 9.16 7.35 -21.55
CA VAL A 18 8.23 7.02 -22.64
C VAL A 18 7.62 8.31 -23.15
N ALA A 19 7.84 8.61 -24.44
CA ALA A 19 7.15 9.71 -25.14
C ALA A 19 5.84 9.18 -25.70
N LEU A 20 4.73 9.82 -25.36
CA LEU A 20 3.41 9.51 -25.88
C LEU A 20 3.06 10.47 -27.04
N PRO A 21 2.31 10.01 -28.07
CA PRO A 21 1.68 10.89 -29.03
C PRO A 21 0.75 11.90 -28.33
N GLU A 22 0.57 13.08 -28.93
CA GLU A 22 -0.32 14.12 -28.37
C GLU A 22 -1.78 13.67 -28.17
N SER A 23 -2.20 12.65 -28.90
CA SER A 23 -3.53 12.05 -28.80
C SER A 23 -3.68 11.07 -27.63
N GLN A 24 -2.62 10.77 -26.91
CA GLN A 24 -2.63 9.79 -25.81
C GLN A 24 -2.33 10.45 -24.48
N LEU A 25 -3.00 9.96 -23.43
CA LEU A 25 -2.80 10.37 -22.04
C LEU A 25 -2.39 9.18 -21.19
N ALA A 26 -1.48 9.42 -20.27
CA ALA A 26 -1.13 8.43 -19.25
C ALA A 26 -1.87 8.74 -17.95
N SER A 27 -2.41 7.72 -17.31
CA SER A 27 -3.02 7.81 -15.99
C SER A 27 -2.50 6.71 -15.08
N ILE A 28 -2.48 6.98 -13.78
CA ILE A 28 -2.16 5.98 -12.75
C ILE A 28 -3.44 5.62 -12.02
N GLU A 29 -3.73 4.32 -11.98
CA GLU A 29 -4.84 3.76 -11.23
C GLU A 29 -4.29 2.96 -10.05
N ILE A 30 -4.96 3.07 -8.90
CA ILE A 30 -4.59 2.37 -7.67
C ILE A 30 -5.69 1.36 -7.36
N VAL A 31 -5.35 0.09 -7.43
CA VAL A 31 -6.26 -1.00 -7.03
C VAL A 31 -6.01 -1.30 -5.56
N ASN A 32 -7.01 -1.05 -4.74
CA ASN A 32 -6.99 -1.24 -3.29
C ASN A 32 -8.20 -2.08 -2.89
N ILE A 33 -8.01 -3.04 -1.98
CA ILE A 33 -9.09 -3.86 -1.41
C ILE A 33 -9.56 -3.33 -0.06
N PHE A 34 -8.84 -2.37 0.53
CA PHE A 34 -9.13 -1.84 1.83
C PHE A 34 -9.96 -0.56 1.77
N GLU A 35 -10.90 -0.49 2.69
CA GLU A 35 -11.65 0.71 3.04
C GLU A 35 -11.36 1.10 4.49
N PRO A 36 -11.44 2.40 4.85
CA PRO A 36 -11.32 2.81 6.24
C PRO A 36 -12.42 2.14 7.07
N GLY A 37 -12.04 1.65 8.24
CA GLY A 37 -12.99 1.09 9.21
C GLY A 37 -13.78 2.18 9.93
N ASP A 38 -14.84 1.78 10.60
CA ASP A 38 -15.72 2.66 11.39
C ASP A 38 -15.23 2.80 12.85
N GLY A 39 -13.99 2.36 13.14
CA GLY A 39 -13.38 2.38 14.46
C GLY A 39 -12.78 3.74 14.86
N ASP A 40 -11.86 3.67 15.81
CA ASP A 40 -11.19 4.87 16.34
C ASP A 40 -10.45 5.65 15.25
N THR A 41 -10.47 6.99 15.34
CA THR A 41 -9.69 7.89 14.49
C THR A 41 -8.31 8.07 15.10
N LEU A 42 -7.27 7.83 14.30
CA LEU A 42 -5.89 8.04 14.69
C LEU A 42 -5.32 9.27 13.97
N ARG A 43 -4.59 10.11 14.71
CA ARG A 43 -3.87 11.27 14.17
C ARG A 43 -2.44 11.25 14.66
N PHE A 44 -1.53 11.68 13.80
CA PHE A 44 -0.09 11.71 14.07
C PHE A 44 0.42 13.14 14.16
N THR A 45 1.28 13.38 15.13
CA THR A 45 1.85 14.72 15.39
C THR A 45 3.09 15.03 14.54
N GLU A 46 3.64 13.99 13.89
CA GLU A 46 4.78 14.11 12.98
C GLU A 46 4.61 13.16 11.78
N THR A 47 5.19 13.52 10.66
CA THR A 47 5.31 12.65 9.51
C THR A 47 6.46 11.70 9.72
N SER A 48 6.19 10.39 9.80
CA SER A 48 7.20 9.42 10.20
C SER A 48 6.90 8.00 9.70
N PHE A 49 7.96 7.21 9.51
CA PHE A 49 7.90 5.76 9.35
C PHE A 49 7.92 5.00 10.67
N GLU A 50 8.18 5.68 11.78
CA GLU A 50 8.27 5.09 13.12
C GLU A 50 7.47 5.92 14.11
N VAL A 51 6.50 5.32 14.77
CA VAL A 51 5.55 6.01 15.65
C VAL A 51 5.58 5.39 17.05
N GLY A 52 5.84 6.22 18.04
CA GLY A 52 5.66 5.88 19.47
C GLY A 52 4.25 6.23 19.92
N ASP A 53 3.98 7.52 20.03
CA ASP A 53 2.70 8.04 20.49
C ASP A 53 1.89 8.63 19.32
N CYS A 54 0.57 8.52 19.41
CA CYS A 54 -0.39 9.13 18.50
C CYS A 54 -1.60 9.68 19.28
N LEU A 55 -2.52 10.31 18.59
CA LEU A 55 -3.81 10.70 19.14
C LEU A 55 -4.86 9.68 18.69
N VAL A 56 -5.51 9.01 19.62
CA VAL A 56 -6.65 8.13 19.35
C VAL A 56 -7.91 8.86 19.85
N ASN A 57 -8.80 9.22 18.95
CA ASN A 57 -9.98 10.05 19.23
C ASN A 57 -9.63 11.35 19.99
N GLY A 58 -8.43 11.90 19.72
CA GLY A 58 -7.92 13.11 20.36
C GLY A 58 -7.15 12.87 21.66
N GLU A 59 -7.10 11.66 22.18
CA GLU A 59 -6.38 11.32 23.41
C GLU A 59 -4.99 10.73 23.09
N LYS A 60 -3.96 11.24 23.77
CA LYS A 60 -2.58 10.76 23.60
C LYS A 60 -2.46 9.31 24.05
N THR A 61 -2.03 8.44 23.16
CA THR A 61 -1.95 6.99 23.35
C THR A 61 -0.67 6.44 22.71
N ASN A 62 -0.02 5.49 23.35
CA ASN A 62 1.08 4.76 22.71
C ASN A 62 0.53 3.81 21.65
N LEU A 63 0.98 3.96 20.39
CA LEU A 63 0.45 3.22 19.26
C LEU A 63 0.69 1.71 19.38
N ALA A 64 1.87 1.28 19.85
CA ALA A 64 2.17 -0.14 20.00
C ALA A 64 1.25 -0.81 21.05
N ALA A 65 1.02 -0.15 22.17
CA ALA A 65 0.09 -0.62 23.19
C ALA A 65 -1.36 -0.68 22.68
N TYR A 66 -1.78 0.35 21.93
CA TYR A 66 -3.11 0.41 21.32
C TYR A 66 -3.31 -0.74 20.32
N VAL A 67 -2.39 -0.91 19.38
CA VAL A 67 -2.45 -1.95 18.34
C VAL A 67 -2.54 -3.35 18.97
N LYS A 68 -1.73 -3.60 20.00
CA LYS A 68 -1.75 -4.86 20.74
C LYS A 68 -3.07 -5.08 21.49
N ALA A 69 -3.58 -4.06 22.16
CA ALA A 69 -4.84 -4.14 22.90
C ALA A 69 -6.05 -4.42 21.99
N LYS A 70 -5.98 -3.98 20.74
CA LYS A 70 -7.02 -4.23 19.71
C LYS A 70 -6.78 -5.54 18.92
N GLY A 71 -5.68 -6.26 19.15
CA GLY A 71 -5.34 -7.47 18.40
C GLY A 71 -4.98 -7.20 16.93
N LEU A 72 -4.42 -6.02 16.64
CA LEU A 72 -4.07 -5.56 15.29
C LEU A 72 -2.56 -5.65 15.01
N ASP A 73 -1.80 -6.28 15.91
CA ASP A 73 -0.33 -6.37 15.89
C ASP A 73 0.24 -7.36 14.86
N HIS A 74 -0.62 -8.06 14.13
CA HIS A 74 -0.22 -9.01 13.08
C HIS A 74 0.19 -8.37 11.74
N GLY A 75 -0.04 -7.06 11.55
CA GLY A 75 0.37 -6.29 10.36
C GLY A 75 -0.44 -6.52 9.08
N GLN A 76 -1.50 -7.34 9.11
CA GLN A 76 -2.30 -7.62 7.90
C GLN A 76 -3.28 -6.51 7.55
N LEU A 77 -3.79 -5.78 8.56
CA LEU A 77 -4.68 -4.63 8.34
C LEU A 77 -3.86 -3.34 8.35
N PRO A 78 -3.87 -2.58 7.26
CA PRO A 78 -3.19 -1.29 7.21
C PRO A 78 -3.98 -0.20 7.95
N LEU A 79 -3.30 0.88 8.27
CA LEU A 79 -3.95 2.16 8.47
C LEU A 79 -4.39 2.70 7.11
N VAL A 80 -5.57 3.26 7.03
CA VAL A 80 -6.09 3.94 5.84
C VAL A 80 -6.26 5.41 6.16
N GLY A 81 -5.49 6.26 5.51
CA GLY A 81 -5.54 7.71 5.64
C GLY A 81 -6.49 8.33 4.62
N ASP A 82 -7.25 9.34 5.04
CA ASP A 82 -8.10 10.14 4.15
C ASP A 82 -7.34 11.40 3.71
N PHE A 83 -6.99 11.44 2.43
CA PHE A 83 -6.30 12.56 1.77
C PHE A 83 -7.28 13.39 0.92
N GLY A 84 -8.37 13.82 1.52
CA GLY A 84 -9.40 14.59 0.84
C GLY A 84 -10.28 13.73 -0.07
N GLY A 85 -10.62 12.54 0.37
CA GLY A 85 -11.40 11.53 -0.34
C GLY A 85 -10.57 10.47 -1.06
N ALA A 86 -9.24 10.63 -1.14
CA ALA A 86 -8.35 9.58 -1.60
C ALA A 86 -7.88 8.73 -0.41
N HIS A 87 -8.23 7.47 -0.39
CA HIS A 87 -7.87 6.54 0.68
C HIS A 87 -6.52 5.86 0.39
N ILE A 88 -5.54 6.11 1.25
CA ILE A 88 -4.17 5.62 1.09
C ILE A 88 -3.78 4.75 2.28
N ASN A 89 -3.25 3.57 1.97
CA ASN A 89 -2.80 2.62 2.98
C ASN A 89 -1.41 2.97 3.52
N ALA A 90 -1.24 2.88 4.84
CA ALA A 90 0.06 2.82 5.50
C ALA A 90 0.11 1.52 6.32
N SER A 91 0.83 0.53 5.79
CA SER A 91 0.92 -0.80 6.41
C SER A 91 1.90 -0.77 7.57
N ILE A 92 1.53 -1.41 8.67
CA ILE A 92 2.39 -1.57 9.84
C ILE A 92 3.19 -2.87 9.72
N GLN A 93 4.42 -2.83 10.21
CA GLN A 93 5.20 -4.06 10.42
C GLN A 93 4.68 -4.80 11.67
N PRO A 94 4.91 -6.13 11.79
CA PRO A 94 4.59 -6.84 13.02
C PRO A 94 5.19 -6.15 14.23
N VAL A 95 4.38 -5.89 15.26
CA VAL A 95 4.77 -5.05 16.39
C VAL A 95 5.53 -5.86 17.42
N ASP A 96 6.81 -5.53 17.63
CA ASP A 96 7.54 -5.98 18.81
C ASP A 96 7.13 -5.12 20.02
N GLY A 97 6.37 -5.70 20.93
CA GLY A 97 5.87 -5.00 22.11
C GLY A 97 6.94 -4.46 23.06
N ALA A 98 8.20 -4.91 22.95
CA ALA A 98 9.30 -4.43 23.76
C ALA A 98 9.84 -3.06 23.31
N ALA A 99 9.69 -2.73 22.01
CA ALA A 99 10.22 -1.50 21.43
C ALA A 99 9.39 -0.25 21.76
N GLY A 100 8.12 -0.40 22.16
CA GLY A 100 7.21 0.72 22.45
C GLY A 100 6.87 1.60 21.25
N LYS A 101 7.24 1.16 20.04
CA LYS A 101 7.07 1.86 18.78
C LYS A 101 6.53 0.92 17.71
N VAL A 102 5.84 1.49 16.73
CA VAL A 102 5.38 0.81 15.52
C VAL A 102 6.18 1.33 14.33
N VAL A 103 6.74 0.42 13.56
CA VAL A 103 7.41 0.71 12.29
C VAL A 103 6.41 0.49 11.15
N LEU A 104 6.44 1.35 10.17
CA LEU A 104 5.53 1.36 9.03
C LEU A 104 6.30 1.11 7.73
N TYR A 105 5.62 0.55 6.74
CA TYR A 105 6.16 0.39 5.38
C TYR A 105 5.98 1.65 4.52
N ALA A 106 5.03 2.53 4.88
CA ALA A 106 4.86 3.87 4.32
C ALA A 106 4.68 4.88 5.46
N PRO A 107 5.07 6.15 5.30
CA PRO A 107 4.96 7.11 6.37
C PRO A 107 3.50 7.47 6.65
N VAL A 108 3.19 7.75 7.91
CA VAL A 108 2.00 8.51 8.27
C VAL A 108 2.29 9.99 8.18
N PHE A 109 1.26 10.80 7.97
CA PHE A 109 1.38 12.24 7.77
C PHE A 109 0.60 13.01 8.84
N THR A 110 1.12 14.18 9.21
CA THR A 110 0.39 15.12 10.05
C THR A 110 -0.83 15.67 9.32
N GLY A 111 -1.90 15.94 10.06
CA GLY A 111 -3.10 16.57 9.50
C GLY A 111 -4.01 15.62 8.70
N VAL A 112 -3.70 14.34 8.70
CA VAL A 112 -4.50 13.30 8.06
C VAL A 112 -5.18 12.45 9.12
N ASP A 113 -6.44 12.14 8.91
CA ASP A 113 -7.21 11.20 9.72
C ASP A 113 -6.99 9.78 9.20
N TYR A 114 -6.64 8.88 10.11
CA TYR A 114 -6.41 7.48 9.81
C TYR A 114 -7.40 6.60 10.58
N HIS A 115 -7.82 5.53 9.94
CA HIS A 115 -8.55 4.43 10.56
C HIS A 115 -7.84 3.12 10.22
N PHE A 116 -7.89 2.12 11.11
CA PHE A 116 -7.56 0.78 10.65
C PHE A 116 -8.57 0.34 9.61
N ALA A 117 -8.10 -0.39 8.61
CA ALA A 117 -8.97 -0.89 7.55
C ALA A 117 -10.08 -1.79 8.10
N LYS A 118 -11.21 -1.84 7.40
CA LYS A 118 -12.21 -2.88 7.65
C LYS A 118 -11.59 -4.26 7.50
N PRO A 119 -11.89 -5.21 8.40
CA PRO A 119 -11.41 -6.57 8.27
C PRO A 119 -11.83 -7.20 6.95
N VAL A 120 -10.89 -7.88 6.29
CA VAL A 120 -11.12 -8.66 5.08
C VAL A 120 -11.10 -10.14 5.46
N ALA A 121 -12.19 -10.86 5.20
CA ALA A 121 -12.35 -12.25 5.65
C ALA A 121 -11.38 -13.20 4.94
N ASP A 122 -11.17 -13.01 3.66
CA ASP A 122 -10.20 -13.75 2.84
C ASP A 122 -9.47 -12.78 1.94
N TYR A 123 -8.22 -12.51 2.29
CA TYR A 123 -7.39 -11.55 1.57
C TYR A 123 -7.21 -11.91 0.10
N GLY A 124 -6.83 -13.16 -0.16
CA GLY A 124 -6.57 -13.64 -1.52
C GLY A 124 -7.83 -13.66 -2.38
N ALA A 125 -8.98 -14.07 -1.80
CA ALA A 125 -10.25 -14.06 -2.51
C ALA A 125 -10.68 -12.64 -2.84
N SER A 126 -10.62 -11.70 -1.89
CA SER A 126 -10.99 -10.31 -2.09
C SER A 126 -10.10 -9.63 -3.14
N PHE A 127 -8.80 -9.93 -3.13
CA PHE A 127 -7.88 -9.39 -4.12
C PHE A 127 -8.16 -9.95 -5.52
N ARG A 128 -8.43 -11.27 -5.64
CA ARG A 128 -8.83 -11.88 -6.92
C ARG A 128 -10.16 -11.34 -7.43
N GLU A 129 -11.14 -11.17 -6.56
CA GLU A 129 -12.45 -10.59 -6.91
C GLU A 129 -12.29 -9.15 -7.41
N ARG A 130 -11.48 -8.35 -6.73
CA ARG A 130 -11.19 -6.96 -7.13
C ARG A 130 -10.54 -6.87 -8.51
N LEU A 131 -9.75 -7.87 -8.90
CA LEU A 131 -9.10 -7.95 -10.20
C LEU A 131 -9.91 -8.74 -11.25
N ALA A 132 -10.95 -9.44 -10.85
CA ALA A 132 -11.81 -10.17 -11.79
C ALA A 132 -12.51 -9.18 -12.72
N GLY A 133 -12.26 -9.32 -14.04
CA GLY A 133 -12.81 -8.41 -15.02
C GLY A 133 -12.19 -7.01 -15.04
N TYR A 134 -11.07 -6.80 -14.35
CA TYR A 134 -10.35 -5.53 -14.43
C TYR A 134 -9.93 -5.26 -15.89
N PRO A 135 -10.25 -4.08 -16.46
CA PRO A 135 -9.95 -3.79 -17.84
C PRO A 135 -8.44 -3.80 -18.10
N THR A 136 -7.99 -4.54 -19.10
CA THR A 136 -6.57 -4.63 -19.48
C THR A 136 -6.21 -3.77 -20.69
N ASP A 137 -7.20 -3.22 -21.37
CA ASP A 137 -6.98 -2.31 -22.50
C ASP A 137 -6.22 -1.06 -22.04
N GLY A 138 -5.19 -0.71 -22.80
CA GLY A 138 -4.34 0.44 -22.51
C GLY A 138 -3.40 0.29 -21.30
N VAL A 139 -3.30 -0.89 -20.69
CA VAL A 139 -2.32 -1.12 -19.62
C VAL A 139 -0.92 -1.16 -20.22
N GLY A 140 -0.11 -0.16 -19.87
CA GLY A 140 1.29 -0.09 -20.25
C GLY A 140 2.22 -0.77 -19.25
N PHE A 141 1.87 -0.74 -17.96
CA PHE A 141 2.67 -1.32 -16.89
C PHE A 141 1.83 -1.52 -15.63
N SER A 142 2.17 -2.50 -14.81
CA SER A 142 1.62 -2.62 -13.47
C SER A 142 2.68 -3.09 -12.47
N CYS A 143 2.52 -2.75 -11.20
CA CYS A 143 3.34 -3.29 -10.12
C CYS A 143 2.48 -3.58 -8.89
N ASN A 144 2.78 -4.69 -8.23
CA ASN A 144 2.02 -5.19 -7.09
C ASN A 144 2.88 -5.13 -5.83
N CYS A 145 2.26 -4.80 -4.70
CA CYS A 145 2.95 -4.82 -3.41
C CYS A 145 3.31 -6.24 -2.99
N ILE A 146 4.50 -6.41 -2.42
CA ILE A 146 4.91 -7.69 -1.83
C ILE A 146 3.96 -8.14 -0.72
N LEU A 147 3.34 -7.23 0.01
CA LEU A 147 2.39 -7.58 1.06
C LEU A 147 1.11 -8.20 0.49
N ASN A 148 0.63 -7.76 -0.68
CA ASN A 148 -0.45 -8.43 -1.39
C ASN A 148 -0.04 -9.86 -1.79
N PHE A 149 1.18 -10.03 -2.27
CA PHE A 149 1.71 -11.33 -2.66
C PHE A 149 1.78 -12.28 -1.46
N LEU A 150 2.31 -11.82 -0.33
CA LEU A 150 2.46 -12.63 0.88
C LEU A 150 1.12 -12.94 1.56
N PHE A 151 0.31 -11.91 1.84
CA PHE A 151 -0.95 -12.08 2.57
C PHE A 151 -2.05 -12.71 1.72
N GLY A 152 -2.00 -12.53 0.40
CA GLY A 152 -2.92 -13.16 -0.54
C GLY A 152 -2.54 -14.59 -0.93
N GLY A 153 -1.37 -15.09 -0.50
CA GLY A 153 -0.89 -16.41 -0.88
C GLY A 153 -0.74 -16.58 -2.39
N LEU A 154 -0.20 -15.57 -3.08
CA LEU A 154 -0.21 -15.47 -4.54
C LEU A 154 0.92 -16.23 -5.24
N GLU A 155 1.78 -16.91 -4.49
CA GLU A 155 2.88 -17.69 -5.07
C GLU A 155 2.35 -18.77 -6.02
N GLY A 156 2.89 -18.79 -7.23
CA GLY A 156 2.49 -19.74 -8.28
C GLY A 156 1.07 -19.53 -8.83
N GLN A 157 0.38 -18.46 -8.44
CA GLN A 157 -0.98 -18.18 -8.88
C GLN A 157 -0.99 -17.07 -9.95
N LYS A 158 -1.82 -17.26 -10.97
CA LYS A 158 -2.18 -16.20 -11.93
C LYS A 158 -3.37 -15.42 -11.37
N ILE A 159 -3.22 -14.10 -11.26
CA ILE A 159 -4.26 -13.22 -10.72
C ILE A 159 -4.65 -12.20 -11.78
N GLY A 160 -5.81 -12.43 -12.38
CA GLY A 160 -6.27 -11.60 -13.48
C GLY A 160 -5.33 -11.65 -14.69
N GLU A 161 -5.36 -10.61 -15.50
CA GLU A 161 -4.56 -10.47 -16.72
C GLU A 161 -3.51 -9.34 -16.61
N LEU A 162 -3.27 -8.84 -15.39
CA LEU A 162 -2.25 -7.82 -15.14
C LEU A 162 -0.91 -8.48 -14.82
N TYR A 163 0.12 -8.02 -15.48
CA TYR A 163 1.47 -8.52 -15.34
C TYR A 163 2.41 -7.39 -14.93
N GLY A 164 3.32 -7.68 -14.03
CA GLY A 164 4.32 -6.73 -13.59
C GLY A 164 5.13 -7.26 -12.41
N PRO A 165 6.15 -6.52 -11.98
CA PRO A 165 6.95 -6.91 -10.84
C PRO A 165 6.15 -6.85 -9.53
N VAL A 166 6.62 -7.64 -8.56
CA VAL A 166 6.26 -7.46 -7.16
C VAL A 166 7.31 -6.55 -6.51
N THR A 167 6.85 -5.54 -5.79
CA THR A 167 7.71 -4.48 -5.24
C THR A 167 7.61 -4.38 -3.72
N PHE A 168 8.63 -3.80 -3.10
CA PHE A 168 8.64 -3.53 -1.65
C PHE A 168 7.99 -2.18 -1.27
N GLY A 169 7.20 -1.62 -2.13
CA GLY A 169 6.48 -0.38 -2.03
C GLY A 169 6.29 0.19 -3.41
N GLU A 170 5.06 0.19 -3.87
CA GLU A 170 4.67 0.77 -5.13
C GLU A 170 4.44 2.27 -4.97
N ILE A 171 4.65 3.01 -6.05
CA ILE A 171 4.44 4.46 -6.07
C ILE A 171 3.34 4.79 -7.07
N GLY A 172 2.27 5.39 -6.56
CA GLY A 172 1.20 6.00 -7.33
C GLY A 172 0.93 7.37 -6.73
N TYR A 173 1.61 8.41 -7.23
CA TYR A 173 1.69 9.78 -6.69
C TYR A 173 2.42 9.88 -5.35
N GLN A 174 2.34 8.88 -4.50
CA GLN A 174 3.08 8.74 -3.25
C GLN A 174 3.38 7.26 -3.00
N LEU A 175 4.17 6.96 -1.95
CA LEU A 175 4.44 5.59 -1.53
C LEU A 175 3.17 4.94 -1.01
N LEU A 176 2.86 3.77 -1.55
CA LEU A 176 1.67 2.97 -1.27
C LEU A 176 2.08 1.61 -0.69
N ASN A 177 1.15 0.96 -0.02
CA ASN A 177 1.31 -0.41 0.47
C ASN A 177 0.01 -1.20 0.30
N GLN A 178 0.13 -2.50 0.12
CA GLN A 178 -1.00 -3.42 -0.05
C GLN A 178 -1.95 -2.96 -1.17
N THR A 179 -1.37 -2.41 -2.24
CA THR A 179 -2.07 -1.97 -3.44
C THR A 179 -1.43 -2.57 -4.68
N LEU A 180 -2.11 -2.45 -5.80
CA LEU A 180 -1.55 -2.70 -7.12
C LEU A 180 -1.69 -1.42 -7.92
N VAL A 181 -0.58 -0.94 -8.46
CA VAL A 181 -0.54 0.28 -9.29
C VAL A 181 -0.54 -0.10 -10.75
N VAL A 182 -1.38 0.55 -11.52
CA VAL A 182 -1.51 0.33 -12.97
C VAL A 182 -1.26 1.63 -13.70
N LEU A 183 -0.32 1.63 -14.62
CA LEU A 183 -0.14 2.69 -15.61
C LEU A 183 -1.01 2.37 -16.82
N ARG A 184 -1.94 3.25 -17.12
CA ARG A 184 -2.83 3.15 -18.28
C ARG A 184 -2.49 4.24 -19.29
N ILE A 185 -2.46 3.87 -20.55
CA ILE A 185 -2.27 4.77 -21.69
C ILE A 185 -3.52 4.70 -22.56
N GLN A 186 -4.16 5.84 -22.76
CA GLN A 186 -5.42 5.96 -23.52
C GLN A 186 -5.31 7.06 -24.57
#